data_b9cea177922e10cf84495970d9174d38
#
_entry.id   b9cea177922e10cf84495970d9174d38
#
_cell.length_a   1.000
_cell.length_b   1.000
_cell.length_c   1.000
_cell.angle_alpha   90.00
_cell.angle_beta   90.00
_cell.angle_gamma   90.00
#
_symmetry.space_group_name_H-M   'P 1'
#
loop_
_entity.id
_entity.type
_entity.pdbx_description
1 polymer ?
#
loop_
_entity_poly.entity_id
_entity_poly.type
_entity_poly.pdbx_seq_one_letter_code
_entity_poly.pdbx_strand_id
1 'polypeptide(L)' 'MSSPKRVIVLGATGSIGTSCCDILKGHPDRYVPVLLSAYSNERKLAELSASFNNVPSLLISRDGEEALHRMITDTDA' A
#
# COMPACT_ATOMS: atom_id res chain seq x y z
N MET A 1 19.64 -8.59 -13.52
CA MET A 1 18.54 -7.65 -13.29
C MET A 1 17.88 -7.95 -11.97
N SER A 2 17.65 -6.92 -11.18
CA SER A 2 16.99 -7.10 -9.90
C SER A 2 15.48 -7.09 -10.09
N SER A 3 14.77 -7.92 -9.30
CA SER A 3 13.32 -7.93 -9.29
C SER A 3 12.81 -6.67 -8.60
N PRO A 4 11.61 -6.17 -8.94
CA PRO A 4 11.02 -5.05 -8.24
C PRO A 4 10.85 -5.36 -6.75
N LYS A 5 11.03 -4.35 -5.92
CA LYS A 5 10.78 -4.49 -4.49
C LYS A 5 9.29 -4.53 -4.24
N ARG A 6 8.85 -5.47 -3.42
CA ARG A 6 7.46 -5.54 -2.99
C ARG A 6 7.22 -4.54 -1.88
N VAL A 7 6.18 -3.74 -2.03
CA VAL A 7 5.89 -2.64 -1.12
C VAL A 7 4.48 -2.78 -0.56
N ILE A 8 4.35 -2.56 0.74
CA ILE A 8 3.05 -2.46 1.40
C ILE A 8 2.85 -1.01 1.79
N VAL A 9 1.74 -0.42 1.37
CA VAL A 9 1.45 0.98 1.67
C VAL A 9 0.36 1.05 2.74
N LEU A 10 0.73 1.51 3.92
CA LEU A 10 -0.20 1.73 5.02
C LEU A 10 -0.70 3.17 4.97
N GLY A 11 -2.00 3.36 5.15
CA GLY A 11 -2.59 4.68 5.04
C GLY A 11 -2.54 5.24 3.63
N ALA A 12 -2.82 4.39 2.64
CA ALA A 12 -2.65 4.73 1.22
C ALA A 12 -3.49 5.92 0.75
N THR A 13 -4.61 6.21 1.42
CA THR A 13 -5.50 7.32 1.06
C THR A 13 -5.13 8.64 1.71
N GLY A 14 -4.19 8.64 2.67
CA GLY A 14 -3.69 9.86 3.28
C GLY A 14 -2.74 10.62 2.36
N SER A 15 -2.34 11.82 2.73
CA SER A 15 -1.50 12.66 1.88
C SER A 15 -0.13 12.02 1.62
N ILE A 16 0.50 11.45 2.65
CA ILE A 16 1.81 10.79 2.48
C ILE A 16 1.64 9.51 1.67
N GLY A 17 0.59 8.72 1.97
CA GLY A 17 0.32 7.48 1.23
C GLY A 17 0.02 7.73 -0.24
N THR A 18 -0.72 8.80 -0.55
CA THR A 18 -1.02 9.18 -1.91
C THR A 18 0.25 9.57 -2.66
N SER A 19 1.14 10.34 -2.04
CA SER A 19 2.42 10.70 -2.63
C SER A 19 3.29 9.46 -2.87
N CYS A 20 3.28 8.53 -1.93
CA CYS A 20 3.99 7.26 -2.08
C CYS A 20 3.47 6.48 -3.28
N CYS A 21 2.14 6.40 -3.44
CA CYS A 21 1.53 5.72 -4.58
C CYS A 21 1.93 6.37 -5.91
N ASP A 22 2.03 7.69 -5.97
CA ASP A 22 2.47 8.39 -7.16
C ASP A 22 3.90 8.01 -7.53
N ILE A 23 4.78 7.88 -6.54
CA ILE A 23 6.15 7.44 -6.77
C ILE A 23 6.17 6.00 -7.30
N LEU A 24 5.37 5.12 -6.73
CA LEU A 24 5.28 3.74 -7.19
C LEU A 24 4.81 3.64 -8.63
N LYS A 25 3.83 4.47 -9.02
CA LYS A 25 3.35 4.50 -10.39
C LYS A 25 4.42 4.95 -11.38
N GLY A 26 5.29 5.84 -10.95
CA GLY A 26 6.38 6.35 -11.80
C GLY A 26 7.53 5.37 -11.99
N HIS A 27 7.60 4.32 -11.17
CA HIS A 27 8.72 3.37 -11.17
C HIS A 27 8.26 1.92 -11.10
N PRO A 28 7.43 1.46 -12.05
CA PRO A 28 6.89 0.09 -12.00
C PRO A 28 7.97 -0.99 -12.16
N ASP A 29 9.12 -0.64 -12.70
CA ASP A 29 10.25 -1.55 -12.85
C ASP A 29 11.05 -1.72 -11.55
N ARG A 30 10.89 -0.81 -10.59
CA ARG A 30 11.63 -0.83 -9.32
C ARG A 30 10.78 -1.27 -8.14
N TYR A 31 9.48 -0.97 -8.18
CA TYR A 31 8.59 -1.18 -7.04
C TYR A 31 7.28 -1.77 -7.51
N VAL A 32 6.77 -2.73 -6.76
CA VAL A 32 5.44 -3.28 -7.01
C VAL A 32 4.66 -3.27 -5.69
N PRO A 33 3.52 -2.59 -5.63
CA PRO A 33 2.68 -2.65 -4.44
C PRO A 33 2.03 -4.02 -4.37
N VAL A 34 2.06 -4.63 -3.19
CA VAL A 34 1.45 -5.94 -2.96
C VAL A 34 0.29 -5.87 -2.00
N LEU A 35 0.13 -4.76 -1.30
CA LEU A 35 -0.99 -4.54 -0.40
C LEU A 35 -1.13 -3.04 -0.14
N LEU A 36 -2.37 -2.56 -0.17
CA LEU A 36 -2.69 -1.19 0.25
C LEU A 36 -3.64 -1.28 1.43
N SER A 37 -3.48 -0.40 2.41
CA SER A 37 -4.44 -0.32 3.50
C SER A 37 -4.84 1.12 3.77
N ALA A 38 -6.03 1.28 4.32
CA ALA A 38 -6.54 2.57 4.77
C ALA A 38 -7.52 2.32 5.92
N TYR A 39 -7.75 3.33 6.76
CA TYR A 39 -8.74 3.21 7.82
C TYR A 39 -9.99 4.04 7.54
N SER A 40 -10.02 4.75 6.43
CA SER A 40 -11.20 5.48 5.96
C SER A 40 -11.09 5.66 4.45
N ASN A 41 -12.08 6.29 3.83
CA ASN A 41 -12.10 6.60 2.41
C ASN A 41 -11.98 5.35 1.52
N GLU A 42 -12.93 4.44 1.70
CA GLU A 42 -12.99 3.18 0.97
C GLU A 42 -12.98 3.39 -0.55
N ARG A 43 -13.69 4.42 -1.04
CA ARG A 43 -13.76 4.71 -2.48
C ARG A 43 -12.38 5.00 -3.06
N LYS A 44 -11.61 5.85 -2.39
CA LYS A 44 -10.28 6.21 -2.86
C LYS A 44 -9.34 5.01 -2.81
N LEU A 45 -9.48 4.17 -1.79
CA LEU A 45 -8.71 2.96 -1.69
C LEU A 45 -8.99 2.02 -2.86
N ALA A 46 -10.26 1.86 -3.23
CA ALA A 46 -10.64 1.05 -4.37
C ALA A 46 -10.08 1.61 -5.68
N GLU A 47 -10.10 2.93 -5.84
CA GLU A 47 -9.53 3.58 -7.02
C GLU A 47 -8.03 3.35 -7.12
N LEU A 48 -7.32 3.46 -5.99
CA LEU A 48 -5.87 3.19 -5.95
C LEU A 48 -5.57 1.74 -6.27
N SER A 49 -6.33 0.81 -5.70
CA SER A 49 -6.16 -0.60 -5.98
C SER A 49 -6.32 -0.89 -7.47
N ALA A 50 -7.35 -0.34 -8.09
CA ALA A 50 -7.59 -0.53 -9.52
C ALA A 50 -6.46 0.04 -10.37
N SER A 51 -5.85 1.14 -9.96
CA SER A 51 -4.75 1.76 -10.69
C SER A 51 -3.47 0.94 -10.64
N PHE A 52 -3.38 -0.04 -9.73
CA PHE A 52 -2.26 -0.97 -9.62
C PHE A 52 -2.67 -2.40 -9.97
N ASN A 53 -3.54 -2.57 -10.95
CA ASN A 53 -4.00 -3.89 -11.43
C ASN A 53 -4.72 -4.68 -10.34
N ASN A 54 -5.58 -4.01 -9.58
CA ASN A 54 -6.39 -4.63 -8.53
C ASN A 54 -5.54 -5.29 -7.43
N VAL A 55 -4.51 -4.60 -6.98
CA VAL A 55 -3.70 -5.07 -5.86
C VAL A 55 -4.59 -5.26 -4.62
N PRO A 56 -4.35 -6.27 -3.78
CA PRO A 56 -5.13 -6.45 -2.56
C PRO A 56 -5.15 -5.20 -1.69
N SER A 57 -6.31 -4.88 -1.15
CA SER A 57 -6.48 -3.71 -0.30
C SER A 57 -7.35 -4.06 0.90
N LEU A 58 -7.06 -3.42 2.02
CA LEU A 58 -7.76 -3.64 3.28
C LEU A 58 -8.19 -2.31 3.89
N LEU A 59 -9.45 -2.24 4.32
CA LEU A 59 -9.93 -1.12 5.11
C LEU A 59 -9.93 -1.58 6.56
N ILE A 60 -9.04 -1.05 7.38
CA ILE A 60 -8.85 -1.49 8.76
C ILE A 60 -8.86 -0.31 9.71
N SER A 61 -9.14 -0.57 10.98
CA SER A 61 -9.08 0.47 12.00
C SER A 61 -7.64 0.93 12.19
N ARG A 62 -7.47 2.09 12.82
CA ARG A 62 -6.14 2.62 13.11
C ARG A 62 -5.33 1.64 13.95
N ASP A 63 -5.98 1.03 14.95
CA ASP A 63 -5.31 0.03 15.79
C ASP A 63 -4.92 -1.20 14.98
N GLY A 64 -5.78 -1.62 14.07
CA GLY A 64 -5.49 -2.73 13.17
C GLY A 64 -4.32 -2.43 12.26
N GLU A 65 -4.20 -1.19 11.79
CA GLU A 65 -3.07 -0.78 10.94
C GLU A 65 -1.75 -0.84 11.72
N GLU A 66 -1.75 -0.42 12.98
CA GLU A 66 -0.56 -0.53 13.83
C GLU A 66 -0.17 -1.99 14.06
N ALA A 67 -1.15 -2.86 14.28
CA ALA A 67 -0.90 -4.28 14.43
C ALA A 67 -0.30 -4.88 13.16
N LEU A 68 -0.84 -4.51 12.00
CA LEU A 68 -0.32 -4.95 10.72
C LEU A 68 1.12 -4.48 10.51
N HIS A 69 1.40 -3.24 10.86
CA HIS A 69 2.75 -2.68 10.75
C HIS A 69 3.75 -3.48 11.60
N ARG A 70 3.38 -3.86 12.82
CA ARG A 70 4.23 -4.68 13.67
C ARG A 70 4.51 -6.04 13.05
N MET A 71 3.47 -6.67 12.49
CA MET A 71 3.62 -7.97 11.86
C MET A 71 4.59 -7.90 10.67
N ILE A 72 4.50 -6.85 9.87
CA ILE A 72 5.40 -6.64 8.73
C ILE A 72 6.83 -6.45 9.21
N THR A 73 7.02 -5.67 10.26
CA THR A 73 8.34 -5.39 10.82
C THR A 73 9.02 -6.67 11.35
N ASP A 74 8.22 -7.58 11.89
CA ASP A 74 8.74 -8.83 12.47
C ASP A 74 9.06 -9.89 11.42
N THR A 75 8.65 -9.72 10.18
CA THR A 75 8.73 -10.78 9.18
C THR A 75 9.70 -10.53 8.03
N ASP A 76 10.46 -9.50 8.02
CA ASP A 76 11.35 -9.15 6.90
C ASP A 76 10.61 -9.02 5.55
N ALA A 77 9.32 -8.84 5.58
CA ALA A 77 8.52 -8.73 4.37
C ALA A 77 8.53 -7.32 3.81
#